data_1838e04377624f841bd26ca49fe13679
#
_entry.id   1838e04377624f841bd26ca49fe13679
#
_cell.length_a   1.000
_cell.length_b   1.000
_cell.length_c   1.000
_cell.angle_alpha   90.00
_cell.angle_beta   90.00
_cell.angle_gamma   90.00
#
_symmetry.space_group_name_H-M   'P 1'
#
loop_
_entity.id
_entity.type
_entity.pdbx_description
1 polymer ?
#
loop_
_entity_poly.entity_id
_entity_poly.type
_entity_poly.pdbx_seq_one_letter_code
_entity_poly.pdbx_strand_id
1 'polypeptide(L)'
;MTRTHEVDFVLLRHGQTEWNRQGIIQGQEDAKLDGDGVRQAEALGAALAGGRFGSIDVVASSDLSRASDTAYRVANALNISISTVGLTRELRERHVGVLQGVSRRDVDKTHQQLWRTFRKGSDDDWKGHGGESYNDHWDRAVAWMERTARSHAHGTRIAVVTHGGTLHVLKDRCDVDDPLNRNNHKRGVVHNCSVGVVRITVTHTGCEWRCVKWGDTSHLDEANVGSLPHGHGGDAGGA
;
A
#
# COMPACT_ATOMS: atom_id res chain seq x y z
N MET A 1 21.53 19.73 -18.54
CA MET A 1 20.68 18.58 -18.91
C MET A 1 20.53 17.73 -17.67
N THR A 2 19.35 17.69 -17.06
CA THR A 2 19.06 16.80 -15.93
C THR A 2 19.10 15.36 -16.45
N ARG A 3 20.04 14.56 -15.93
CA ARG A 3 20.16 13.14 -16.28
C ARG A 3 18.89 12.40 -15.83
N THR A 4 18.31 11.60 -16.70
CA THR A 4 17.30 10.59 -16.32
C THR A 4 17.89 9.68 -15.24
N HIS A 5 17.11 9.43 -14.19
CA HIS A 5 17.50 8.48 -13.16
C HIS A 5 16.31 7.63 -12.71
N GLU A 6 16.58 6.46 -12.18
CA GLU A 6 15.57 5.49 -11.73
C GLU A 6 15.65 5.27 -10.24
N VAL A 7 14.47 5.16 -9.61
CA VAL A 7 14.32 4.78 -8.21
C VAL A 7 13.32 3.62 -8.14
N ASP A 8 13.68 2.57 -7.40
CA ASP A 8 12.81 1.43 -7.17
C ASP A 8 12.08 1.58 -5.84
N PHE A 9 10.76 1.41 -5.86
CA PHE A 9 9.94 1.36 -4.67
C PHE A 9 9.48 -0.08 -4.43
N VAL A 10 9.86 -0.63 -3.29
CA VAL A 10 9.40 -1.93 -2.81
C VAL A 10 8.17 -1.64 -1.93
N LEU A 11 6.99 -1.83 -2.53
CA LEU A 11 5.70 -1.52 -1.93
C LEU A 11 5.22 -2.67 -1.06
N LEU A 12 4.90 -2.37 0.18
CA LEU A 12 4.56 -3.34 1.21
C LEU A 12 3.19 -3.00 1.81
N ARG A 13 2.28 -3.96 1.86
CA ARG A 13 1.07 -3.78 2.66
C ARG A 13 1.38 -4.08 4.13
N HIS A 14 0.80 -3.31 5.04
CA HIS A 14 0.89 -3.58 6.48
C HIS A 14 0.45 -5.00 6.85
N GLY A 15 0.93 -5.53 7.97
CA GLY A 15 0.52 -6.82 8.53
C GLY A 15 -0.95 -6.83 8.96
N GLN A 16 -1.48 -8.02 9.22
CA GLN A 16 -2.86 -8.21 9.64
C GLN A 16 -3.20 -7.43 10.91
N THR A 17 -4.43 -6.92 10.96
CA THR A 17 -5.05 -6.36 12.15
C THR A 17 -6.27 -7.19 12.55
N GLU A 18 -6.72 -7.07 13.81
CA GLU A 18 -7.98 -7.66 14.24
C GLU A 18 -9.16 -7.21 13.34
N TRP A 19 -9.15 -5.96 12.88
CA TRP A 19 -10.17 -5.43 11.98
C TRP A 19 -10.13 -6.08 10.60
N ASN A 20 -8.94 -6.43 10.09
CA ASN A 20 -8.84 -7.25 8.87
C ASN A 20 -9.54 -8.59 9.07
N ARG A 21 -9.28 -9.27 10.18
CA ARG A 21 -9.85 -10.58 10.51
C ARG A 21 -11.37 -10.53 10.67
N GLN A 22 -11.89 -9.45 11.27
CA GLN A 22 -13.32 -9.24 11.46
C GLN A 22 -14.04 -8.68 10.23
N GLY A 23 -13.32 -8.27 9.19
CA GLY A 23 -13.89 -7.64 8.00
C GLY A 23 -14.44 -6.24 8.27
N ILE A 24 -13.85 -5.50 9.20
CA ILE A 24 -14.21 -4.11 9.52
C ILE A 24 -13.45 -3.17 8.58
N ILE A 25 -14.16 -2.20 8.02
CA ILE A 25 -13.61 -1.15 7.15
C ILE A 25 -12.77 -0.19 8.00
N GLN A 26 -11.46 -0.14 7.75
CA GLN A 26 -10.53 0.61 8.60
C GLN A 26 -10.42 2.08 8.20
N GLY A 27 -10.21 2.36 6.90
CA GLY A 27 -9.85 3.70 6.45
C GLY A 27 -8.65 4.24 7.24
N GLN A 28 -8.80 5.40 7.87
CA GLN A 28 -7.76 6.03 8.68
C GLN A 28 -7.92 5.80 10.19
N GLU A 29 -8.88 4.96 10.61
CA GLU A 29 -8.94 4.51 12.01
C GLU A 29 -7.70 3.68 12.37
N ASP A 30 -7.21 3.87 13.59
CA ASP A 30 -5.90 3.36 13.98
C ASP A 30 -5.97 1.98 14.66
N ALA A 31 -6.28 0.94 13.87
CA ALA A 31 -6.25 -0.45 14.31
C ALA A 31 -4.80 -0.98 14.34
N LYS A 32 -4.41 -1.63 15.44
CA LYS A 32 -3.08 -2.21 15.62
C LYS A 32 -2.95 -3.57 14.93
N LEU A 33 -1.71 -3.99 14.70
CA LEU A 33 -1.41 -5.36 14.27
C LEU A 33 -1.91 -6.36 15.32
N ASP A 34 -2.46 -7.48 14.84
CA ASP A 34 -2.70 -8.65 15.68
C ASP A 34 -1.48 -9.59 15.72
N GLY A 35 -1.61 -10.72 16.43
CA GLY A 35 -0.49 -11.67 16.55
C GLY A 35 -0.03 -12.25 15.22
N ASP A 36 -0.94 -12.45 14.26
CA ASP A 36 -0.59 -12.90 12.90
C ASP A 36 0.10 -11.80 12.12
N GLY A 37 -0.40 -10.57 12.21
CA GLY A 37 0.22 -9.41 11.57
C GLY A 37 1.65 -9.15 12.03
N VAL A 38 1.93 -9.38 13.31
CA VAL A 38 3.29 -9.32 13.86
C VAL A 38 4.19 -10.36 13.20
N ARG A 39 3.76 -11.63 13.15
CA ARG A 39 4.52 -12.71 12.50
C ARG A 39 4.71 -12.48 11.00
N GLN A 40 3.68 -11.98 10.31
CA GLN A 40 3.76 -11.60 8.90
C GLN A 40 4.81 -10.51 8.65
N ALA A 41 4.84 -9.47 9.49
CA ALA A 41 5.80 -8.39 9.38
C ALA A 41 7.24 -8.84 9.66
N GLU A 42 7.44 -9.79 10.58
CA GLU A 42 8.75 -10.38 10.87
C GLU A 42 9.24 -11.26 9.71
N ALA A 43 8.36 -12.10 9.13
CA ALA A 43 8.69 -12.90 7.95
C ALA A 43 9.03 -12.01 6.73
N LEU A 44 8.27 -10.94 6.52
CA LEU A 44 8.56 -9.94 5.49
C LEU A 44 9.94 -9.30 5.71
N GLY A 45 10.25 -8.88 6.94
CA GLY A 45 11.55 -8.30 7.29
C GLY A 45 12.69 -9.26 7.00
N ALA A 46 12.55 -10.53 7.39
CA ALA A 46 13.54 -11.57 7.12
C ALA A 46 13.77 -11.80 5.62
N ALA A 47 12.69 -11.82 4.83
CA ALA A 47 12.77 -11.99 3.38
C ALA A 47 13.49 -10.82 2.69
N LEU A 48 13.25 -9.59 3.15
CA LEU A 48 13.93 -8.40 2.65
C LEU A 48 15.42 -8.40 3.05
N ALA A 49 15.74 -8.75 4.29
CA ALA A 49 17.11 -8.86 4.77
C ALA A 49 17.90 -9.97 4.04
N GLY A 50 17.23 -11.06 3.65
CA GLY A 50 17.79 -12.12 2.81
C GLY A 50 18.00 -11.72 1.34
N GLY A 51 17.69 -10.48 0.95
CA GLY A 51 17.90 -9.96 -0.41
C GLY A 51 16.90 -10.45 -1.45
N ARG A 52 15.82 -11.14 -1.06
CA ARG A 52 14.81 -11.69 -1.99
C ARG A 52 14.23 -10.66 -2.94
N PHE A 53 14.10 -9.42 -2.49
CA PHE A 53 13.56 -8.30 -3.27
C PHE A 53 14.62 -7.23 -3.59
N GLY A 54 15.92 -7.58 -3.50
CA GLY A 54 17.06 -6.70 -3.63
C GLY A 54 17.39 -5.95 -2.33
N SER A 55 18.52 -5.22 -2.31
CA SER A 55 18.90 -4.37 -1.17
C SER A 55 17.90 -3.25 -0.96
N ILE A 56 17.72 -2.82 0.29
CA ILE A 56 16.88 -1.68 0.65
C ILE A 56 17.75 -0.62 1.28
N ASP A 57 17.70 0.60 0.79
CA ASP A 57 18.49 1.73 1.27
C ASP A 57 17.72 2.59 2.28
N VAL A 58 16.40 2.72 2.10
CA VAL A 58 15.53 3.60 2.87
C VAL A 58 14.21 2.88 3.21
N VAL A 59 13.66 3.17 4.38
CA VAL A 59 12.32 2.72 4.79
C VAL A 59 11.43 3.93 5.03
N ALA A 60 10.27 3.95 4.38
CA ALA A 60 9.22 4.94 4.60
C ALA A 60 7.89 4.23 4.89
N SER A 61 6.98 4.90 5.58
CA SER A 61 5.70 4.32 5.97
C SER A 61 4.60 5.35 6.13
N SER A 62 3.36 4.89 5.94
CA SER A 62 2.20 5.54 6.56
C SER A 62 2.42 5.65 8.07
N ASP A 63 1.97 6.73 8.67
CA ASP A 63 2.06 6.99 10.11
C ASP A 63 0.98 6.27 10.95
N LEU A 64 0.02 5.56 10.31
CA LEU A 64 -0.94 4.72 11.02
C LEU A 64 -0.23 3.51 11.67
N SER A 65 -0.60 3.17 12.92
CA SER A 65 0.15 2.23 13.75
C SER A 65 0.40 0.89 13.08
N ARG A 66 -0.59 0.29 12.39
CA ARG A 66 -0.41 -0.96 11.65
C ARG A 66 0.68 -0.92 10.58
N ALA A 67 0.85 0.23 9.93
CA ALA A 67 1.88 0.41 8.91
C ALA A 67 3.23 0.74 9.54
N SER A 68 3.28 1.66 10.49
CA SER A 68 4.53 2.02 11.17
C SER A 68 5.11 0.85 11.97
N ASP A 69 4.28 0.05 12.66
CA ASP A 69 4.73 -1.15 13.36
C ASP A 69 5.29 -2.21 12.39
N THR A 70 4.69 -2.38 11.22
CA THR A 70 5.23 -3.24 10.15
C THR A 70 6.58 -2.69 9.67
N ALA A 71 6.66 -1.38 9.42
CA ALA A 71 7.89 -0.72 8.94
C ALA A 71 9.04 -0.82 9.94
N TYR A 72 8.77 -0.68 11.23
CA TYR A 72 9.78 -0.82 12.28
C TYR A 72 10.36 -2.24 12.36
N ARG A 73 9.54 -3.27 12.16
CA ARG A 73 10.02 -4.67 12.09
C ARG A 73 10.87 -4.91 10.85
N VAL A 74 10.46 -4.36 9.71
CA VAL A 74 11.24 -4.39 8.47
C VAL A 74 12.58 -3.66 8.66
N ALA A 75 12.57 -2.44 9.18
CA ALA A 75 13.79 -1.66 9.41
C ALA A 75 14.75 -2.41 10.35
N ASN A 76 14.22 -2.99 11.43
CA ASN A 76 15.00 -3.77 12.40
C ASN A 76 15.71 -4.96 11.74
N ALA A 77 14.98 -5.73 10.91
CA ALA A 77 15.54 -6.87 10.18
C ALA A 77 16.62 -6.45 9.17
N LEU A 78 16.50 -5.26 8.59
CA LEU A 78 17.45 -4.68 7.65
C LEU A 78 18.65 -3.98 8.35
N ASN A 79 18.70 -3.94 9.68
CA ASN A 79 19.64 -3.15 10.47
C ASN A 79 19.61 -1.64 10.16
N ILE A 80 18.45 -1.13 9.74
CA ILE A 80 18.16 0.29 9.55
C ILE A 80 17.62 0.86 10.87
N SER A 81 18.13 2.00 11.33
CA SER A 81 17.64 2.62 12.56
C SER A 81 16.16 2.99 12.42
N ILE A 82 15.33 2.58 13.38
CA ILE A 82 13.92 2.94 13.40
C ILE A 82 13.67 4.45 13.47
N SER A 83 14.63 5.22 14.01
CA SER A 83 14.56 6.68 14.05
C SER A 83 14.72 7.34 12.66
N THR A 84 15.18 6.59 11.65
CA THR A 84 15.32 7.07 10.27
C THR A 84 14.15 6.65 9.38
N VAL A 85 13.20 5.88 9.91
CA VAL A 85 11.97 5.52 9.16
C VAL A 85 11.13 6.77 8.94
N GLY A 86 10.94 7.11 7.66
CA GLY A 86 10.13 8.28 7.27
C GLY A 86 8.64 8.01 7.42
N LEU A 87 7.99 8.59 8.42
CA LEU A 87 6.53 8.49 8.60
C LEU A 87 5.81 9.64 7.92
N THR A 88 4.72 9.34 7.18
CA THR A 88 3.95 10.37 6.51
C THR A 88 2.46 10.04 6.42
N ARG A 89 1.62 11.08 6.50
CA ARG A 89 0.18 10.99 6.26
C ARG A 89 -0.18 10.76 4.80
N GLU A 90 0.70 11.12 3.89
CA GLU A 90 0.46 10.99 2.44
C GLU A 90 0.37 9.53 1.98
N LEU A 91 0.92 8.59 2.76
CA LEU A 91 0.83 7.15 2.53
C LEU A 91 -0.31 6.47 3.28
N ARG A 92 -1.17 7.21 4.01
CA ARG A 92 -2.33 6.64 4.70
C ARG A 92 -3.32 6.01 3.71
N GLU A 93 -4.11 5.06 4.22
CA GLU A 93 -5.29 4.55 3.53
C GLU A 93 -6.29 5.68 3.21
N ARG A 94 -7.16 5.44 2.23
CA ARG A 94 -8.26 6.37 1.93
C ARG A 94 -9.12 6.57 3.18
N HIS A 95 -9.37 7.84 3.52
CA HIS A 95 -10.35 8.17 4.55
C HIS A 95 -11.75 7.93 4.00
N VAL A 96 -12.44 6.92 4.51
CA VAL A 96 -13.74 6.52 3.97
C VAL A 96 -14.94 7.05 4.79
N GLY A 97 -14.71 8.13 5.54
CA GLY A 97 -15.76 8.86 6.26
C GLY A 97 -16.54 7.97 7.21
N VAL A 98 -17.85 8.05 7.17
CA VAL A 98 -18.77 7.30 8.04
C VAL A 98 -18.74 5.79 7.85
N LEU A 99 -18.06 5.27 6.82
CA LEU A 99 -17.89 3.83 6.63
C LEU A 99 -16.77 3.24 7.51
N GLN A 100 -15.91 4.09 8.12
CA GLN A 100 -14.87 3.62 9.05
C GLN A 100 -15.52 2.97 10.28
N GLY A 101 -14.99 1.83 10.70
CA GLY A 101 -15.52 1.04 11.81
C GLY A 101 -16.74 0.18 11.48
N VAL A 102 -17.29 0.28 10.26
CA VAL A 102 -18.46 -0.51 9.84
C VAL A 102 -18.01 -1.89 9.37
N SER A 103 -18.70 -2.95 9.82
CA SER A 103 -18.48 -4.30 9.33
C SER A 103 -18.97 -4.43 7.88
N ARG A 104 -18.20 -5.07 7.02
CA ARG A 104 -18.61 -5.38 5.63
C ARG A 104 -19.85 -6.26 5.54
N ARG A 105 -20.15 -7.05 6.59
CA ARG A 105 -21.37 -7.87 6.65
C ARG A 105 -22.63 -7.02 6.84
N ASP A 106 -22.46 -5.86 7.49
CA ASP A 106 -23.57 -5.00 7.88
C ASP A 106 -23.67 -3.72 7.03
N VAL A 107 -22.62 -3.36 6.30
CA VAL A 107 -22.56 -2.11 5.52
C VAL A 107 -23.68 -2.03 4.47
N ASP A 108 -24.05 -3.16 3.85
CA ASP A 108 -25.15 -3.21 2.90
C ASP A 108 -26.52 -2.95 3.55
N LYS A 109 -26.66 -3.19 4.86
CA LYS A 109 -27.88 -2.91 5.62
C LYS A 109 -27.91 -1.48 6.16
N THR A 110 -26.77 -1.00 6.64
CA THR A 110 -26.66 0.27 7.36
C THR A 110 -26.31 1.46 6.46
N HIS A 111 -25.55 1.23 5.37
CA HIS A 111 -25.01 2.27 4.48
C HIS A 111 -25.11 1.87 2.99
N GLN A 112 -26.16 1.15 2.59
CA GLN A 112 -26.28 0.49 1.28
C GLN A 112 -25.95 1.42 0.11
N GLN A 113 -26.55 2.62 0.06
CA GLN A 113 -26.35 3.53 -1.07
C GLN A 113 -24.89 4.04 -1.12
N LEU A 114 -24.32 4.45 0.01
CA LEU A 114 -22.95 4.89 0.11
C LEU A 114 -21.98 3.78 -0.28
N TRP A 115 -22.22 2.57 0.22
CA TRP A 115 -21.38 1.42 -0.08
C TRP A 115 -21.42 1.05 -1.57
N ARG A 116 -22.59 1.09 -2.20
CA ARG A 116 -22.72 0.88 -3.65
C ARG A 116 -21.97 1.92 -4.46
N THR A 117 -22.09 3.21 -4.11
CA THR A 117 -21.36 4.31 -4.76
C THR A 117 -19.85 4.12 -4.59
N PHE A 118 -19.40 3.82 -3.38
CA PHE A 118 -18.00 3.57 -3.08
C PHE A 118 -17.42 2.40 -3.90
N ARG A 119 -18.16 1.28 -4.02
CA ARG A 119 -17.71 0.11 -4.77
C ARG A 119 -17.69 0.30 -6.28
N LYS A 120 -18.55 1.13 -6.82
CA LYS A 120 -18.56 1.39 -8.26
C LYS A 120 -17.29 2.04 -8.77
N GLY A 121 -16.53 2.72 -7.89
CA GLY A 121 -15.25 3.33 -8.24
C GLY A 121 -15.33 4.42 -9.32
N SER A 122 -16.54 4.77 -9.77
CA SER A 122 -16.80 5.68 -10.88
C SER A 122 -17.09 7.12 -10.45
N ASP A 123 -17.12 7.35 -9.16
CA ASP A 123 -17.33 8.68 -8.58
C ASP A 123 -16.02 9.17 -7.98
N ASP A 124 -15.22 9.80 -8.84
CA ASP A 124 -13.91 10.32 -8.48
C ASP A 124 -13.99 11.41 -7.40
N ASP A 125 -15.16 12.06 -7.27
CA ASP A 125 -15.42 13.11 -6.29
C ASP A 125 -16.16 12.61 -5.03
N TRP A 126 -16.43 11.31 -4.93
CA TRP A 126 -17.11 10.76 -3.77
C TRP A 126 -16.26 10.91 -2.48
N LYS A 127 -16.79 11.62 -1.50
CA LYS A 127 -16.10 11.93 -0.23
C LYS A 127 -16.67 11.18 0.98
N GLY A 128 -17.62 10.30 0.80
CA GLY A 128 -18.14 9.42 1.84
C GLY A 128 -18.50 10.14 3.15
N HIS A 129 -19.24 11.24 3.07
CA HIS A 129 -19.63 12.03 4.25
C HIS A 129 -18.43 12.36 5.17
N GLY A 130 -17.50 13.16 4.66
CA GLY A 130 -16.31 13.61 5.37
C GLY A 130 -15.05 12.79 5.10
N GLY A 131 -15.11 11.82 4.19
CA GLY A 131 -13.94 11.10 3.71
C GLY A 131 -13.22 11.80 2.56
N GLU A 132 -12.25 11.10 1.96
CA GLU A 132 -11.54 11.50 0.76
C GLU A 132 -12.24 10.98 -0.49
N SER A 133 -12.23 11.74 -1.59
CA SER A 133 -12.50 11.21 -2.93
C SER A 133 -11.37 10.27 -3.38
N TYR A 134 -11.62 9.51 -4.46
CA TYR A 134 -10.54 8.73 -5.07
C TYR A 134 -9.42 9.64 -5.58
N ASN A 135 -9.76 10.78 -6.16
CA ASN A 135 -8.79 11.75 -6.66
C ASN A 135 -7.95 12.38 -5.54
N ASP A 136 -8.55 12.76 -4.41
CA ASP A 136 -7.80 13.26 -3.24
C ASP A 136 -6.74 12.22 -2.79
N HIS A 137 -7.15 10.95 -2.73
CA HIS A 137 -6.27 9.83 -2.35
C HIS A 137 -5.14 9.63 -3.38
N TRP A 138 -5.50 9.64 -4.66
CA TRP A 138 -4.56 9.53 -5.78
C TRP A 138 -3.52 10.64 -5.73
N ASP A 139 -3.97 11.89 -5.68
CA ASP A 139 -3.09 13.05 -5.76
C ASP A 139 -2.05 13.06 -4.65
N ARG A 140 -2.44 12.79 -3.39
CA ARG A 140 -1.48 12.78 -2.29
C ARG A 140 -0.47 11.63 -2.38
N ALA A 141 -0.93 10.41 -2.73
CA ALA A 141 -0.06 9.24 -2.77
C ALA A 141 0.92 9.30 -3.95
N VAL A 142 0.44 9.65 -5.15
CA VAL A 142 1.27 9.79 -6.35
C VAL A 142 2.26 10.94 -6.20
N ALA A 143 1.81 12.11 -5.73
CA ALA A 143 2.70 13.24 -5.52
C ALA A 143 3.82 12.93 -4.53
N TRP A 144 3.54 12.18 -3.46
CA TRP A 144 4.57 11.75 -2.51
C TRP A 144 5.61 10.86 -3.17
N MET A 145 5.18 9.87 -3.94
CA MET A 145 6.07 8.94 -4.64
C MET A 145 6.99 9.69 -5.63
N GLU A 146 6.41 10.58 -6.43
CA GLU A 146 7.18 11.34 -7.43
C GLU A 146 8.17 12.32 -6.81
N ARG A 147 7.77 13.04 -5.73
CA ARG A 147 8.70 13.91 -5.00
C ARG A 147 9.85 13.10 -4.39
N THR A 148 9.52 11.95 -3.82
CA THR A 148 10.51 11.04 -3.23
C THR A 148 11.48 10.52 -4.29
N ALA A 149 10.98 10.10 -5.46
CA ALA A 149 11.84 9.68 -6.56
C ALA A 149 12.79 10.79 -7.01
N ARG A 150 12.30 12.04 -7.11
CA ARG A 150 13.14 13.21 -7.51
C ARG A 150 14.22 13.57 -6.48
N SER A 151 14.01 13.25 -5.20
CA SER A 151 14.95 13.59 -4.11
C SER A 151 16.02 12.54 -3.84
N HIS A 152 15.94 11.37 -4.49
CA HIS A 152 16.91 10.28 -4.29
C HIS A 152 17.79 10.05 -5.52
N ALA A 153 18.96 9.47 -5.29
CA ALA A 153 19.90 9.16 -6.36
C ALA A 153 19.45 8.00 -7.24
N HIS A 154 20.02 7.91 -8.45
CA HIS A 154 19.81 6.77 -9.34
C HIS A 154 20.16 5.45 -8.64
N GLY A 155 19.29 4.47 -8.78
CA GLY A 155 19.47 3.13 -8.23
C GLY A 155 19.04 2.98 -6.76
N THR A 156 18.61 4.06 -6.08
CA THR A 156 18.07 3.96 -4.73
C THR A 156 16.84 3.05 -4.69
N ARG A 157 16.77 2.20 -3.67
CA ARG A 157 15.63 1.31 -3.40
C ARG A 157 14.97 1.65 -2.07
N ILE A 158 13.70 1.99 -2.11
CA ILE A 158 12.94 2.47 -0.96
C ILE A 158 11.83 1.46 -0.62
N ALA A 159 11.86 0.88 0.57
CA ALA A 159 10.73 0.11 1.09
C ALA A 159 9.65 1.08 1.59
N VAL A 160 8.42 0.88 1.11
CA VAL A 160 7.28 1.74 1.45
C VAL A 160 6.17 0.89 2.04
N VAL A 161 5.90 1.05 3.33
CA VAL A 161 4.81 0.35 4.00
C VAL A 161 3.56 1.21 3.99
N THR A 162 2.49 0.66 3.40
CA THR A 162 1.22 1.35 3.21
C THR A 162 0.03 0.39 3.29
N HIS A 163 -1.07 0.69 2.64
CA HIS A 163 -2.38 0.05 2.76
C HIS A 163 -2.88 -0.47 1.42
N GLY A 164 -3.88 -1.34 1.45
CA GLY A 164 -4.40 -1.98 0.25
C GLY A 164 -4.96 -1.00 -0.78
N GLY A 165 -5.78 -0.05 -0.35
CA GLY A 165 -6.35 0.95 -1.25
C GLY A 165 -5.27 1.87 -1.83
N THR A 166 -4.28 2.27 -1.05
CA THR A 166 -3.14 3.07 -1.53
C THR A 166 -2.31 2.29 -2.54
N LEU A 167 -2.05 1.00 -2.30
CA LEU A 167 -1.36 0.16 -3.26
C LEU A 167 -2.12 0.06 -4.59
N HIS A 168 -3.45 -0.07 -4.55
CA HIS A 168 -4.26 -0.06 -5.77
C HIS A 168 -4.14 1.25 -6.55
N VAL A 169 -4.15 2.40 -5.86
CA VAL A 169 -3.91 3.72 -6.49
C VAL A 169 -2.56 3.75 -7.19
N LEU A 170 -1.48 3.29 -6.52
CA LEU A 170 -0.14 3.26 -7.10
C LEU A 170 -0.03 2.28 -8.28
N LYS A 171 -0.77 1.17 -8.24
CA LYS A 171 -0.86 0.23 -9.37
C LYS A 171 -1.60 0.84 -10.56
N ASP A 172 -2.73 1.50 -10.31
CA ASP A 172 -3.49 2.19 -11.36
C ASP A 172 -2.63 3.27 -12.03
N ARG A 173 -1.78 3.98 -11.26
CA ARG A 173 -0.84 4.96 -11.83
C ARG A 173 0.18 4.31 -12.79
N CYS A 174 0.67 3.11 -12.47
CA CYS A 174 1.53 2.36 -13.40
C CYS A 174 0.79 1.99 -14.68
N ASP A 175 -0.50 1.64 -14.58
CA ASP A 175 -1.30 1.19 -15.72
C ASP A 175 -1.65 2.35 -16.67
N VAL A 176 -1.65 3.60 -16.21
CA VAL A 176 -1.79 4.80 -17.07
C VAL A 176 -0.65 4.90 -18.07
N ASP A 177 0.58 4.61 -17.63
CA ASP A 177 1.78 4.72 -18.48
C ASP A 177 2.05 3.46 -19.31
N ASP A 178 1.42 2.32 -18.99
CA ASP A 178 1.57 1.06 -19.71
C ASP A 178 0.47 0.88 -20.77
N PRO A 179 0.78 1.09 -22.08
CA PRO A 179 -0.21 0.97 -23.14
C PRO A 179 -0.77 -0.46 -23.32
N LEU A 180 -0.09 -1.48 -22.79
CA LEU A 180 -0.54 -2.88 -22.84
C LEU A 180 -1.57 -3.19 -21.75
N ASN A 181 -1.61 -2.41 -20.68
CA ASN A 181 -2.46 -2.63 -19.51
C ASN A 181 -3.70 -1.73 -19.44
N ARG A 182 -3.83 -0.72 -20.29
CA ARG A 182 -4.95 0.24 -20.28
C ARG A 182 -6.36 -0.38 -20.28
N ASN A 183 -6.49 -1.63 -20.74
CA ASN A 183 -7.78 -2.35 -20.83
C ASN A 183 -7.88 -3.54 -19.84
N ASN A 184 -6.89 -3.77 -19.00
CA ASN A 184 -6.84 -4.94 -18.13
C ASN A 184 -6.70 -4.55 -16.65
N HIS A 185 -7.66 -3.77 -16.15
CA HIS A 185 -7.72 -3.27 -14.78
C HIS A 185 -7.92 -4.38 -13.70
N LYS A 186 -7.30 -5.53 -13.88
CA LYS A 186 -7.23 -6.53 -12.82
C LYS A 186 -6.21 -6.06 -11.78
N ARG A 187 -6.68 -5.24 -10.83
CA ARG A 187 -5.85 -4.73 -9.70
C ARG A 187 -5.18 -5.86 -8.91
N GLY A 188 -5.66 -7.08 -9.04
CA GLY A 188 -5.19 -8.21 -8.24
C GLY A 188 -5.55 -8.06 -6.76
N VAL A 189 -5.40 -9.15 -6.02
CA VAL A 189 -5.57 -9.11 -4.56
C VAL A 189 -4.26 -8.70 -3.92
N VAL A 190 -4.30 -7.74 -3.00
CA VAL A 190 -3.15 -7.31 -2.21
C VAL A 190 -3.32 -7.86 -0.79
N HIS A 191 -2.57 -8.91 -0.46
CA HIS A 191 -2.59 -9.55 0.86
C HIS A 191 -1.80 -8.75 1.90
N ASN A 192 -2.10 -8.94 3.20
CA ASN A 192 -1.26 -8.38 4.26
C ASN A 192 0.20 -8.84 4.08
N CYS A 193 1.15 -7.96 4.25
CA CYS A 193 2.57 -8.17 4.00
C CYS A 193 2.93 -8.62 2.58
N SER A 194 2.04 -8.44 1.58
CA SER A 194 2.42 -8.66 0.18
C SER A 194 3.42 -7.63 -0.31
N VAL A 195 4.21 -8.01 -1.30
CA VAL A 195 5.27 -7.19 -1.90
C VAL A 195 4.95 -6.88 -3.36
N GLY A 196 4.98 -5.59 -3.71
CA GLY A 196 5.05 -5.10 -5.08
C GLY A 196 6.39 -4.39 -5.33
N VAL A 197 6.80 -4.26 -6.58
CA VAL A 197 7.95 -3.44 -6.96
C VAL A 197 7.53 -2.52 -8.09
N VAL A 198 7.69 -1.23 -7.88
CA VAL A 198 7.44 -0.19 -8.88
C VAL A 198 8.72 0.57 -9.14
N ARG A 199 9.07 0.74 -10.40
CA ARG A 199 10.17 1.60 -10.83
C ARG A 199 9.63 2.93 -11.31
N ILE A 200 10.20 4.01 -10.82
CA ILE A 200 9.94 5.38 -11.30
C ILE A 200 11.18 5.90 -11.98
N THR A 201 11.05 6.21 -13.27
CA THR A 201 12.08 6.89 -14.06
C THR A 201 11.78 8.39 -14.04
N VAL A 202 12.63 9.16 -13.40
CA VAL A 202 12.55 10.63 -13.40
C VAL A 202 13.18 11.15 -14.68
N THR A 203 12.39 11.89 -15.46
CA THR A 203 12.82 12.52 -16.71
C THR A 203 12.79 14.05 -16.57
N HIS A 204 13.23 14.76 -17.62
CA HIS A 204 13.14 16.23 -17.65
C HIS A 204 11.68 16.72 -17.80
N THR A 205 10.76 15.88 -18.26
CA THR A 205 9.35 16.23 -18.49
C THR A 205 8.42 15.72 -17.41
N GLY A 206 8.84 14.75 -16.59
CA GLY A 206 7.96 14.13 -15.60
C GLY A 206 8.52 12.87 -14.96
N CYS A 207 7.62 11.98 -14.58
CA CYS A 207 7.93 10.66 -14.04
C CYS A 207 7.19 9.59 -14.84
N GLU A 208 7.92 8.57 -15.29
CA GLU A 208 7.36 7.37 -15.94
C GLU A 208 7.34 6.23 -14.93
N TRP A 209 6.23 5.51 -14.86
CA TRP A 209 6.01 4.47 -13.86
C TRP A 209 5.93 3.10 -14.53
N ARG A 210 6.56 2.11 -13.92
CA ARG A 210 6.49 0.73 -14.36
C ARG A 210 6.30 -0.22 -13.19
N CYS A 211 5.24 -1.02 -13.21
CA CYS A 211 5.06 -2.14 -12.29
C CYS A 211 6.01 -3.28 -12.72
N VAL A 212 6.96 -3.62 -11.86
CA VAL A 212 7.95 -4.70 -12.08
C VAL A 212 7.46 -6.02 -11.48
N LYS A 213 6.83 -5.95 -10.29
CA LYS A 213 6.29 -7.09 -9.56
C LYS A 213 5.06 -6.66 -8.79
N TRP A 214 4.11 -7.59 -8.59
CA TRP A 214 2.89 -7.26 -7.85
C TRP A 214 2.37 -8.43 -7.01
N GLY A 215 2.01 -8.13 -5.74
CA GLY A 215 1.26 -9.02 -4.87
C GLY A 215 1.96 -10.29 -4.43
N ASP A 216 3.30 -10.32 -4.41
CA ASP A 216 4.07 -11.49 -4.00
C ASP A 216 3.93 -11.75 -2.48
N THR A 217 3.52 -12.96 -2.11
CA THR A 217 3.37 -13.42 -0.73
C THR A 217 4.20 -14.68 -0.44
N SER A 218 5.00 -15.13 -1.38
CA SER A 218 5.73 -16.41 -1.29
C SER A 218 6.63 -16.54 -0.05
N HIS A 219 7.11 -15.42 0.50
CA HIS A 219 7.87 -15.40 1.76
C HIS A 219 7.03 -15.76 2.99
N LEU A 220 5.72 -15.56 2.96
CA LEU A 220 4.81 -15.95 4.04
C LEU A 220 4.59 -17.46 4.03
N ASP A 221 4.42 -18.05 2.85
CA ASP A 221 4.25 -19.49 2.68
C ASP A 221 5.51 -20.24 3.17
N GLU A 222 6.69 -19.77 2.81
CA GLU A 222 7.97 -20.33 3.25
C GLU A 222 8.20 -20.21 4.76
N ALA A 223 7.75 -19.13 5.37
CA ALA A 223 7.81 -18.93 6.82
C ALA A 223 6.73 -19.70 7.58
N ASN A 224 5.85 -20.42 6.87
CA ASN A 224 4.66 -21.09 7.42
C ASN A 224 3.78 -20.12 8.26
N VAL A 225 3.77 -18.89 7.88
CA VAL A 225 2.90 -17.85 8.43
C VAL A 225 1.69 -17.77 7.51
N GLY A 226 0.54 -18.27 7.96
CA GLY A 226 -0.63 -18.43 7.12
C GLY A 226 -0.96 -17.18 6.31
N SER A 227 -1.06 -17.33 4.99
CA SER A 227 -1.66 -16.33 4.15
C SER A 227 -3.15 -16.33 4.43
N LEU A 228 -3.70 -15.21 4.85
CA LEU A 228 -5.14 -15.15 5.06
C LEU A 228 -5.87 -15.20 3.72
N PRO A 229 -6.97 -15.96 3.68
CA PRO A 229 -7.78 -15.99 2.48
C PRO A 229 -8.30 -14.58 2.16
N HIS A 230 -7.98 -14.16 0.96
CA HIS A 230 -8.59 -13.09 0.19
C HIS A 230 -9.23 -11.91 0.93
N GLY A 231 -8.61 -10.75 0.87
CA GLY A 231 -9.24 -9.43 0.74
C GLY A 231 -10.49 -9.13 1.53
N HIS A 232 -10.72 -9.73 2.70
CA HIS A 232 -11.81 -9.37 3.59
C HIS A 232 -11.42 -8.26 4.56
N GLY A 233 -10.23 -7.74 4.44
CA GLY A 233 -9.80 -6.58 5.19
C GLY A 233 -10.25 -5.29 4.52
N GLY A 234 -10.70 -4.35 5.30
CA GLY A 234 -11.27 -3.04 4.99
C GLY A 234 -10.69 -2.17 3.89
N ASP A 235 -10.01 -2.73 2.94
CA ASP A 235 -9.47 -2.01 1.79
C ASP A 235 -10.45 -2.14 0.62
N ALA A 236 -10.89 -1.01 0.11
CA ALA A 236 -11.75 -0.94 -1.06
C ALA A 236 -10.98 -1.42 -2.28
N GLY A 237 -11.22 -2.62 -2.69
CA GLY A 237 -10.58 -3.12 -3.90
C GLY A 237 -10.95 -4.55 -4.20
N GLY A 238 -11.89 -4.74 -5.06
CA GLY A 238 -12.04 -5.96 -5.79
C GLY A 238 -13.35 -6.72 -5.63
N ALA A 239 -14.13 -6.65 -6.58
CA ALA A 239 -14.60 -7.70 -7.47
C ALA A 239 -14.96 -7.06 -8.77
#